data_8c73a7c0d1e8e9a3943b9fcb7e21abf9
#
_entry.id   8c73a7c0d1e8e9a3943b9fcb7e21abf9
#
_cell.length_a   1.000
_cell.length_b   1.000
_cell.length_c   1.000
_cell.angle_alpha   90.00
_cell.angle_beta   90.00
_cell.angle_gamma   90.00
#
_symmetry.space_group_name_H-M   'P 1'
#
loop_
_entity.id
_entity.type
_entity.pdbx_description
1 polymer ?
#
loop_
_entity_poly.entity_id
_entity_poly.type
_entity_poly.pdbx_seq_one_letter_code
_entity_poly.pdbx_strand_id
1 'polypeptide(L)'
;MILSFDAKQKLKLSVTRNKDYLSKYLLEEERVVGAMLDSKKLVPEGVGRDKYTVTSFKVFQLDINPVVSIAVENKDGILKMSALDSTLDGLGIIDDFNLILKANLEATNIGLEGEALLGVSVSQPPLLKLVPKKILESTGHSVLNGILLGIKSRVQQQLVKDFLDWCELNKI
;
A
#
# COMPACT_ATOMS: atom_id res chain seq x y z
N MET A 1 17.45 6.78 20.09
CA MET A 1 16.07 6.40 20.42
C MET A 1 15.37 5.91 19.15
N ILE A 2 14.77 4.76 19.22
CA ILE A 2 14.07 4.16 18.07
C ILE A 2 12.59 4.53 18.14
N LEU A 3 12.08 5.03 17.02
CA LEU A 3 10.65 5.27 16.81
C LEU A 3 10.03 4.05 16.16
N SER A 4 8.84 3.66 16.60
CA SER A 4 8.11 2.54 16.00
C SER A 4 6.61 2.89 16.00
N PHE A 5 5.99 2.78 14.84
CA PHE A 5 4.57 3.07 14.68
C PHE A 5 4.00 2.30 13.51
N ASP A 6 2.71 2.04 13.56
CA ASP A 6 2.03 1.27 12.51
C ASP A 6 0.59 1.74 12.30
N ALA A 7 -0.03 1.23 11.25
CA ALA A 7 -1.43 1.42 10.96
C ALA A 7 -1.97 0.17 10.24
N LYS A 8 -3.25 -0.09 10.39
CA LYS A 8 -3.91 -1.24 9.80
C LYS A 8 -5.28 -0.83 9.26
N GLN A 9 -5.64 -1.34 8.09
CA GLN A 9 -6.97 -1.15 7.51
C GLN A 9 -7.50 -2.46 6.94
N LYS A 10 -8.81 -2.63 7.02
CA LYS A 10 -9.52 -3.75 6.40
C LYS A 10 -10.38 -3.23 5.26
N LEU A 11 -10.58 -4.08 4.26
CA LEU A 11 -11.34 -3.75 3.07
C LEU A 11 -12.38 -4.84 2.82
N LYS A 12 -13.63 -4.41 2.54
CA LYS A 12 -14.69 -5.27 2.06
C LYS A 12 -15.36 -4.58 0.87
N LEU A 13 -15.33 -5.23 -0.28
CA LEU A 13 -15.98 -4.73 -1.49
C LEU A 13 -17.05 -5.73 -1.92
N SER A 14 -18.31 -5.29 -1.92
CA SER A 14 -19.41 -6.10 -2.42
C SER A 14 -19.36 -6.13 -3.95
N VAL A 15 -19.31 -7.34 -4.51
CA VAL A 15 -19.36 -7.56 -5.95
C VAL A 15 -20.41 -8.59 -6.24
N THR A 16 -21.42 -8.22 -7.01
CA THR A 16 -22.51 -9.13 -7.35
C THR A 16 -22.43 -9.60 -8.79
N ARG A 17 -22.00 -8.73 -9.70
CA ARG A 17 -21.89 -9.04 -11.12
C ARG A 17 -20.58 -9.73 -11.42
N ASN A 18 -20.65 -10.89 -12.09
CA ASN A 18 -19.49 -11.69 -12.49
C ASN A 18 -18.59 -12.13 -11.32
N LYS A 19 -19.16 -12.26 -10.14
CA LYS A 19 -18.43 -12.59 -8.91
C LYS A 19 -17.56 -13.85 -9.03
N ASP A 20 -18.01 -14.84 -9.79
CA ASP A 20 -17.28 -16.11 -9.97
C ASP A 20 -15.95 -15.96 -10.71
N TYR A 21 -15.73 -14.82 -11.36
CA TYR A 21 -14.50 -14.53 -12.09
C TYR A 21 -13.49 -13.71 -11.29
N LEU A 22 -13.82 -13.32 -10.06
CA LEU A 22 -12.91 -12.53 -9.22
C LEU A 22 -11.59 -13.24 -8.94
N SER A 23 -11.63 -14.55 -8.65
CA SER A 23 -10.41 -15.31 -8.42
C SER A 23 -9.48 -15.30 -9.63
N LYS A 24 -10.05 -15.37 -10.83
CA LYS A 24 -9.30 -15.31 -12.08
C LYS A 24 -8.72 -13.91 -12.32
N TYR A 25 -9.50 -12.87 -12.01
CA TYR A 25 -9.04 -11.50 -12.09
C TYR A 25 -7.83 -11.26 -11.20
N LEU A 26 -7.82 -11.81 -10.00
CA LEU A 26 -6.70 -11.66 -9.06
C LEU A 26 -5.40 -12.32 -9.53
N LEU A 27 -5.43 -13.15 -10.58
CA LEU A 27 -4.22 -13.67 -11.21
C LEU A 27 -3.54 -12.63 -12.10
N GLU A 28 -4.25 -11.58 -12.49
CA GLU A 28 -3.71 -10.45 -13.25
C GLU A 28 -3.02 -9.47 -12.30
N GLU A 29 -1.91 -9.88 -11.73
CA GLU A 29 -1.23 -9.20 -10.63
C GLU A 29 -0.90 -7.73 -10.94
N GLU A 30 -0.28 -7.46 -12.09
CA GLU A 30 0.09 -6.08 -12.44
C GLU A 30 -1.12 -5.20 -12.67
N ARG A 31 -2.17 -5.73 -13.30
CA ARG A 31 -3.39 -4.99 -13.53
C ARG A 31 -4.08 -4.62 -12.22
N VAL A 32 -4.19 -5.58 -11.31
CA VAL A 32 -4.83 -5.37 -10.00
C VAL A 32 -4.06 -4.33 -9.20
N VAL A 33 -2.74 -4.44 -9.13
CA VAL A 33 -1.89 -3.49 -8.41
C VAL A 33 -2.01 -2.09 -9.00
N GLY A 34 -2.04 -1.97 -10.33
CA GLY A 34 -2.22 -0.68 -11.01
C GLY A 34 -3.56 -0.03 -10.71
N ALA A 35 -4.62 -0.83 -10.52
CA ALA A 35 -5.92 -0.33 -10.12
C ALA A 35 -5.93 0.11 -8.65
N MET A 36 -5.17 -0.59 -7.79
CA MET A 36 -5.10 -0.29 -6.35
C MET A 36 -4.24 0.92 -6.01
N LEU A 37 -3.06 1.03 -6.66
CA LEU A 37 -2.01 1.97 -6.25
C LEU A 37 -1.77 3.13 -7.23
N ASP A 38 -2.56 3.29 -8.26
CA ASP A 38 -2.31 4.26 -9.32
C ASP A 38 -1.09 3.90 -10.19
N SER A 39 -1.37 3.38 -11.37
CA SER A 39 -0.34 2.92 -12.32
C SER A 39 0.67 4.00 -12.71
N LYS A 40 0.29 5.28 -12.60
CA LYS A 40 1.19 6.41 -12.90
C LYS A 40 2.34 6.53 -11.89
N LYS A 41 2.16 5.99 -10.69
CA LYS A 41 3.14 6.02 -9.61
C LYS A 41 3.93 4.72 -9.49
N LEU A 42 3.68 3.77 -10.37
CA LEU A 42 4.33 2.47 -10.39
C LEU A 42 5.32 2.38 -11.53
N VAL A 43 6.52 1.88 -11.24
CA VAL A 43 7.55 1.58 -12.24
C VAL A 43 7.92 0.11 -12.10
N PRO A 44 7.69 -0.72 -13.13
CA PRO A 44 8.07 -2.13 -13.05
C PRO A 44 9.57 -2.32 -12.84
N GLU A 45 9.94 -3.21 -11.93
CA GLU A 45 11.33 -3.55 -11.64
C GLU A 45 11.66 -5.01 -11.99
N GLY A 46 10.68 -5.77 -12.46
CA GLY A 46 10.79 -7.18 -12.78
C GLY A 46 9.46 -7.86 -12.59
N VAL A 47 9.41 -9.18 -12.81
CA VAL A 47 8.18 -9.96 -12.63
C VAL A 47 7.77 -9.94 -11.16
N GLY A 48 6.56 -9.47 -10.88
CA GLY A 48 6.02 -9.39 -9.53
C GLY A 48 6.67 -8.32 -8.66
N ARG A 49 7.36 -7.35 -9.26
CA ARG A 49 8.05 -6.29 -8.53
C ARG A 49 7.78 -4.92 -9.15
N ASP A 50 7.36 -3.97 -8.31
CA ASP A 50 7.10 -2.59 -8.72
C ASP A 50 7.69 -1.61 -7.73
N LYS A 51 8.19 -0.50 -8.25
CA LYS A 51 8.62 0.63 -7.44
C LYS A 51 7.46 1.62 -7.34
N TYR A 52 7.01 1.89 -6.13
CA TYR A 52 5.89 2.78 -5.87
C TYR A 52 6.36 4.07 -5.22
N THR A 53 6.01 5.20 -5.83
CA THR A 53 6.28 6.53 -5.27
C THR A 53 5.04 6.98 -4.51
N VAL A 54 5.15 7.02 -3.19
CA VAL A 54 4.09 7.51 -2.31
C VAL A 54 3.95 9.02 -2.48
N THR A 55 2.72 9.54 -2.40
CA THR A 55 2.49 10.98 -2.46
C THR A 55 3.29 11.69 -1.35
N SER A 56 4.04 12.72 -1.73
CA SER A 56 4.80 13.54 -0.78
C SER A 56 3.88 14.20 0.25
N PHE A 57 4.35 14.32 1.47
CA PHE A 57 3.60 14.96 2.56
C PHE A 57 4.52 15.78 3.44
N LYS A 58 3.93 16.68 4.22
CA LYS A 58 4.67 17.52 5.19
C LYS A 58 4.44 17.04 6.60
N VAL A 59 5.52 16.89 7.36
CA VAL A 59 5.49 16.57 8.78
C VAL A 59 6.47 17.52 9.48
N PHE A 60 6.00 18.28 10.45
CA PHE A 60 6.83 19.28 11.16
C PHE A 60 7.59 20.21 10.19
N GLN A 61 6.93 20.65 9.13
CA GLN A 61 7.47 21.52 8.07
C GLN A 61 8.55 20.86 7.19
N LEU A 62 8.77 19.56 7.34
CA LEU A 62 9.68 18.79 6.48
C LEU A 62 8.89 18.14 5.34
N ASP A 63 9.42 18.22 4.13
CA ASP A 63 8.85 17.55 2.96
C ASP A 63 9.37 16.12 2.89
N ILE A 64 8.46 15.16 3.01
CA ILE A 64 8.80 13.73 3.06
C ILE A 64 8.40 13.07 1.74
N ASN A 65 9.34 12.34 1.14
CA ASN A 65 9.17 11.69 -0.16
C ASN A 65 9.49 10.19 -0.07
N PRO A 66 8.52 9.35 0.27
CA PRO A 66 8.76 7.92 0.37
C PRO A 66 8.71 7.22 -1.00
N VAL A 67 9.61 6.25 -1.17
CA VAL A 67 9.60 5.34 -2.34
C VAL A 67 9.76 3.92 -1.82
N VAL A 68 8.93 3.01 -2.31
CA VAL A 68 8.88 1.63 -1.82
C VAL A 68 8.93 0.65 -2.99
N SER A 69 9.83 -0.34 -2.91
CA SER A 69 9.79 -1.48 -3.82
C SER A 69 8.86 -2.54 -3.25
N ILE A 70 7.85 -2.93 -4.03
CA ILE A 70 6.79 -3.83 -3.61
C ILE A 70 6.91 -5.15 -4.38
N ALA A 71 6.84 -6.27 -3.65
CA ALA A 71 6.67 -7.59 -4.24
C ALA A 71 5.20 -7.95 -4.24
N VAL A 72 4.73 -8.48 -5.35
CA VAL A 72 3.33 -8.90 -5.56
C VAL A 72 3.30 -10.34 -6.02
N GLU A 73 2.47 -11.14 -5.38
CA GLU A 73 2.38 -12.57 -5.68
C GLU A 73 0.97 -13.07 -5.39
N ASN A 74 0.40 -13.83 -6.33
CA ASN A 74 -0.83 -14.57 -6.05
C ASN A 74 -0.43 -15.97 -5.60
N LYS A 75 -0.74 -16.30 -4.36
CA LYS A 75 -0.45 -17.60 -3.78
C LYS A 75 -1.72 -18.21 -3.23
N ASP A 76 -2.09 -19.37 -3.74
CA ASP A 76 -3.30 -20.10 -3.35
C ASP A 76 -4.59 -19.26 -3.45
N GLY A 77 -4.67 -18.42 -4.49
CA GLY A 77 -5.84 -17.58 -4.74
C GLY A 77 -5.85 -16.27 -3.96
N ILE A 78 -4.85 -16.03 -3.12
CA ILE A 78 -4.72 -14.79 -2.35
C ILE A 78 -3.64 -13.93 -2.97
N LEU A 79 -3.99 -12.70 -3.34
CA LEU A 79 -3.02 -11.72 -3.81
C LEU A 79 -2.31 -11.13 -2.59
N LYS A 80 -0.99 -11.30 -2.53
CA LYS A 80 -0.17 -10.83 -1.41
C LYS A 80 0.81 -9.76 -1.89
N MET A 81 0.96 -8.72 -1.09
CA MET A 81 1.92 -7.65 -1.33
C MET A 81 2.79 -7.45 -0.10
N SER A 82 4.08 -7.23 -0.31
CA SER A 82 5.03 -6.96 0.75
C SER A 82 6.06 -5.92 0.30
N ALA A 83 6.66 -5.21 1.25
CA ALA A 83 7.74 -4.29 0.95
C ALA A 83 9.07 -5.05 0.90
N LEU A 84 9.88 -4.76 -0.12
CA LEU A 84 11.24 -5.30 -0.27
C LEU A 84 12.26 -4.29 0.24
N ASP A 85 12.23 -3.10 -0.32
CA ASP A 85 13.11 -1.98 0.03
C ASP A 85 12.31 -0.70 0.07
N SER A 86 12.80 0.25 0.86
CA SER A 86 12.19 1.56 0.93
C SER A 86 13.25 2.63 1.14
N THR A 87 12.99 3.81 0.60
CA THR A 87 13.81 5.00 0.83
C THR A 87 12.91 6.13 1.29
N LEU A 88 13.48 7.01 2.10
CA LEU A 88 12.76 8.13 2.68
C LEU A 88 13.63 9.37 2.60
N ASP A 89 13.24 10.31 1.74
CA ASP A 89 13.91 11.60 1.63
C ASP A 89 13.16 12.66 2.44
N GLY A 90 13.89 13.63 2.95
CA GLY A 90 13.32 14.80 3.64
C GLY A 90 13.55 14.86 5.13
N LEU A 91 14.02 13.78 5.77
CA LEU A 91 14.30 13.74 7.22
C LEU A 91 15.80 13.85 7.56
N GLY A 92 16.65 14.15 6.57
CA GLY A 92 18.09 14.16 6.72
C GLY A 92 18.70 12.78 6.46
N ILE A 93 19.89 12.53 6.98
CA ILE A 93 20.59 11.25 6.80
C ILE A 93 19.96 10.21 7.73
N ILE A 94 19.30 9.22 7.14
CA ILE A 94 18.68 8.10 7.86
C ILE A 94 19.13 6.82 7.16
N ASP A 95 19.80 5.94 7.90
CA ASP A 95 20.31 4.67 7.37
C ASP A 95 19.64 3.44 7.96
N ASP A 96 18.81 3.61 8.99
CA ASP A 96 18.12 2.51 9.67
C ASP A 96 16.59 2.54 9.46
N PHE A 97 16.12 3.22 8.43
CA PHE A 97 14.69 3.24 8.10
C PHE A 97 14.25 1.86 7.64
N ASN A 98 13.26 1.30 8.33
CA ASN A 98 12.69 0.02 7.99
C ASN A 98 11.17 0.16 7.83
N LEU A 99 10.66 -0.25 6.69
CA LEU A 99 9.23 -0.24 6.40
C LEU A 99 8.74 -1.68 6.26
N ILE A 100 7.66 -1.99 6.97
CA ILE A 100 6.96 -3.26 6.85
C ILE A 100 5.64 -2.99 6.13
N LEU A 101 5.40 -3.71 5.05
CA LEU A 101 4.11 -3.73 4.38
C LEU A 101 3.68 -5.18 4.24
N LYS A 102 2.49 -5.49 4.75
CA LYS A 102 1.84 -6.79 4.56
C LYS A 102 0.40 -6.51 4.15
N ALA A 103 0.05 -6.87 2.93
CA ALA A 103 -1.30 -6.69 2.43
C ALA A 103 -1.75 -7.95 1.72
N ASN A 104 -3.04 -8.21 1.77
CA ASN A 104 -3.65 -9.32 1.04
C ASN A 104 -5.01 -8.92 0.48
N LEU A 105 -5.43 -9.63 -0.55
CA LEU A 105 -6.73 -9.44 -1.18
C LEU A 105 -7.19 -10.79 -1.72
N GLU A 106 -8.42 -11.18 -1.40
CA GLU A 106 -8.99 -12.44 -1.86
C GLU A 106 -10.45 -12.32 -2.25
N ALA A 107 -10.91 -13.22 -3.10
CA ALA A 107 -12.31 -13.35 -3.46
C ALA A 107 -13.05 -14.12 -2.37
N THR A 108 -14.19 -13.60 -1.95
CA THR A 108 -15.06 -14.22 -0.95
C THR A 108 -16.50 -14.28 -1.46
N ASN A 109 -17.40 -14.81 -0.64
CA ASN A 109 -18.82 -14.91 -0.99
C ASN A 109 -19.48 -13.55 -1.25
N ILE A 110 -18.98 -12.47 -0.64
CA ILE A 110 -19.54 -11.12 -0.81
C ILE A 110 -18.86 -10.34 -1.93
N GLY A 111 -17.65 -10.72 -2.33
CA GLY A 111 -16.88 -10.02 -3.35
C GLY A 111 -15.40 -10.11 -3.07
N LEU A 112 -14.76 -8.99 -2.76
CA LEU A 112 -13.33 -8.92 -2.43
C LEU A 112 -13.15 -8.48 -0.99
N GLU A 113 -12.28 -9.17 -0.28
CA GLU A 113 -11.90 -8.82 1.09
C GLU A 113 -10.39 -8.82 1.23
N GLY A 114 -9.88 -7.90 2.03
CA GLY A 114 -8.46 -7.81 2.28
C GLY A 114 -8.14 -6.98 3.50
N GLU A 115 -6.86 -6.95 3.82
CA GLU A 115 -6.34 -6.08 4.87
C GLU A 115 -4.92 -5.66 4.55
N ALA A 116 -4.49 -4.56 5.13
CA ALA A 116 -3.14 -4.06 4.99
C ALA A 116 -2.60 -3.60 6.34
N LEU A 117 -1.35 -3.96 6.60
CA LEU A 117 -0.57 -3.50 7.74
C LEU A 117 0.62 -2.72 7.19
N LEU A 118 0.82 -1.51 7.67
CA LEU A 118 1.94 -0.67 7.33
C LEU A 118 2.64 -0.25 8.60
N GLY A 119 3.93 -0.56 8.72
CA GLY A 119 4.72 -0.26 9.91
C GLY A 119 6.05 0.39 9.56
N VAL A 120 6.55 1.21 10.47
CA VAL A 120 7.84 1.90 10.33
C VAL A 120 8.61 1.78 11.62
N SER A 121 9.91 1.52 11.48
CA SER A 121 10.89 1.59 12.56
C SER A 121 12.07 2.40 12.07
N VAL A 122 12.49 3.40 12.84
CA VAL A 122 13.56 4.30 12.46
C VAL A 122 14.15 4.97 13.71
N SER A 123 15.46 5.24 13.72
CA SER A 123 16.05 6.08 14.76
C SER A 123 15.49 7.49 14.62
N GLN A 124 15.30 8.16 15.76
CA GLN A 124 14.79 9.52 15.77
C GLN A 124 15.68 10.42 14.91
N PRO A 125 15.13 11.04 13.85
CA PRO A 125 15.93 11.88 12.96
C PRO A 125 16.53 13.06 13.71
N PRO A 126 17.82 13.44 13.42
CA PRO A 126 18.44 14.60 14.05
C PRO A 126 17.63 15.89 13.89
N LEU A 127 16.94 16.06 12.77
CA LEU A 127 16.11 17.24 12.52
C LEU A 127 14.88 17.30 13.45
N LEU A 128 14.53 16.20 14.09
CA LEU A 128 13.35 16.09 14.96
C LEU A 128 13.73 15.76 16.41
N LYS A 129 14.99 15.94 16.79
CA LYS A 129 15.50 15.55 18.11
C LYS A 129 14.81 16.26 19.29
N LEU A 130 14.24 17.44 19.05
CA LEU A 130 13.56 18.21 20.08
C LEU A 130 12.09 17.86 20.23
N VAL A 131 11.56 17.03 19.34
CA VAL A 131 10.16 16.61 19.41
C VAL A 131 10.07 15.34 20.28
N PRO A 132 9.18 15.31 21.28
CA PRO A 132 9.04 14.12 22.13
C PRO A 132 8.66 12.87 21.34
N LYS A 133 9.18 11.72 21.77
CA LYS A 133 8.94 10.42 21.13
C LYS A 133 7.45 10.12 20.93
N LYS A 134 6.62 10.35 21.96
CA LYS A 134 5.18 10.11 21.88
C LYS A 134 4.50 10.91 20.78
N ILE A 135 4.92 12.15 20.59
CA ILE A 135 4.38 13.02 19.55
C ILE A 135 4.81 12.52 18.18
N LEU A 136 6.07 12.13 18.03
CA LEU A 136 6.59 11.59 16.78
C LEU A 136 5.87 10.27 16.39
N GLU A 137 5.70 9.38 17.34
CA GLU A 137 5.02 8.10 17.08
C GLU A 137 3.53 8.27 16.79
N SER A 138 2.88 9.17 17.51
CA SER A 138 1.47 9.49 17.25
C SER A 138 1.27 10.13 15.87
N THR A 139 2.15 11.05 15.52
CA THR A 139 2.13 11.69 14.19
C THR A 139 2.40 10.67 13.10
N GLY A 140 3.40 9.80 13.32
CA GLY A 140 3.73 8.71 12.39
C GLY A 140 2.56 7.76 12.17
N HIS A 141 1.89 7.36 13.24
CA HIS A 141 0.68 6.53 13.13
C HIS A 141 -0.39 7.23 12.29
N SER A 142 -0.64 8.50 12.53
CA SER A 142 -1.65 9.27 11.76
C SER A 142 -1.29 9.37 10.29
N VAL A 143 0.00 9.58 9.97
CA VAL A 143 0.49 9.62 8.59
C VAL A 143 0.27 8.29 7.90
N LEU A 144 0.69 7.18 8.52
CA LEU A 144 0.51 5.85 7.93
C LEU A 144 -0.96 5.51 7.74
N ASN A 145 -1.78 5.82 8.73
CA ASN A 145 -3.22 5.59 8.62
C ASN A 145 -3.83 6.42 7.48
N GLY A 146 -3.40 7.66 7.32
CA GLY A 146 -3.84 8.52 6.22
C GLY A 146 -3.46 7.96 4.86
N ILE A 147 -2.25 7.41 4.72
CA ILE A 147 -1.79 6.75 3.48
C ILE A 147 -2.68 5.54 3.18
N LEU A 148 -2.91 4.68 4.17
CA LEU A 148 -3.76 3.50 3.99
C LEU A 148 -5.20 3.85 3.67
N LEU A 149 -5.76 4.89 4.30
CA LEU A 149 -7.12 5.35 4.00
C LEU A 149 -7.23 5.91 2.57
N GLY A 150 -6.20 6.62 2.11
CA GLY A 150 -6.15 7.11 0.73
C GLY A 150 -6.15 5.96 -0.28
N ILE A 151 -5.35 4.93 -0.03
CA ILE A 151 -5.30 3.74 -0.87
C ILE A 151 -6.64 2.99 -0.81
N LYS A 152 -7.20 2.81 0.37
CA LYS A 152 -8.51 2.16 0.55
C LYS A 152 -9.61 2.87 -0.23
N SER A 153 -9.66 4.20 -0.16
CA SER A 153 -10.61 5.01 -0.91
C SER A 153 -10.47 4.80 -2.43
N ARG A 154 -9.23 4.78 -2.93
CA ARG A 154 -8.98 4.51 -4.33
C ARG A 154 -9.43 3.11 -4.73
N VAL A 155 -9.11 2.11 -3.91
CA VAL A 155 -9.51 0.72 -4.16
C VAL A 155 -11.03 0.62 -4.24
N GLN A 156 -11.74 1.25 -3.31
CA GLN A 156 -13.21 1.27 -3.31
C GLN A 156 -13.79 1.91 -4.58
N GLN A 157 -13.14 2.91 -5.14
CA GLN A 157 -13.60 3.62 -6.33
C GLN A 157 -13.19 2.95 -7.63
N GLN A 158 -12.04 2.32 -7.70
CA GLN A 158 -11.42 1.90 -8.95
C GLN A 158 -11.37 0.38 -9.17
N LEU A 159 -11.27 -0.41 -8.12
CA LEU A 159 -10.99 -1.84 -8.29
C LEU A 159 -12.16 -2.60 -8.92
N VAL A 160 -13.37 -2.39 -8.44
CA VAL A 160 -14.56 -3.06 -9.00
C VAL A 160 -14.79 -2.61 -10.43
N LYS A 161 -14.59 -1.33 -10.71
CA LYS A 161 -14.69 -0.79 -12.07
C LYS A 161 -13.69 -1.46 -13.00
N ASP A 162 -12.44 -1.56 -12.59
CA ASP A 162 -11.41 -2.22 -13.39
C ASP A 162 -11.73 -3.71 -13.59
N PHE A 163 -12.24 -4.38 -12.57
CA PHE A 163 -12.68 -5.77 -12.70
C PHE A 163 -13.76 -5.93 -13.78
N LEU A 164 -14.76 -5.05 -13.77
CA LEU A 164 -15.85 -5.12 -14.77
C LEU A 164 -15.33 -4.79 -16.17
N ASP A 165 -14.40 -3.84 -16.31
CA ASP A 165 -13.75 -3.54 -17.58
C ASP A 165 -12.95 -4.75 -18.07
N TRP A 166 -12.24 -5.42 -17.17
CA TRP A 166 -11.51 -6.64 -17.50
C TRP A 166 -12.44 -7.77 -17.97
N CYS A 167 -13.61 -7.90 -17.34
CA CYS A 167 -14.63 -8.86 -17.79
C CYS A 167 -15.07 -8.57 -19.22
N GLU A 168 -15.32 -7.32 -19.56
CA GLU A 168 -15.71 -6.93 -20.92
C GLU A 168 -14.61 -7.24 -21.93
N LEU A 169 -13.35 -6.95 -21.60
CA LEU A 169 -12.20 -7.26 -22.46
C LEU A 169 -12.06 -8.77 -22.72
N ASN A 170 -12.44 -9.59 -21.78
CA ASN A 170 -12.36 -11.06 -21.88
C ASN A 170 -13.70 -11.68 -22.32
N LYS A 171 -14.66 -10.88 -22.72
CA LYS A 171 -15.97 -11.32 -23.21
C LYS A 171 -16.73 -12.21 -22.20
N ILE A 172 -16.63 -11.83 -20.95
CA ILE A 172 -17.33 -12.52 -19.85
C ILE A 172 -18.72 -11.92 -19.67
#